data_d3ce60e29d07aa65dbc67297c62ac8c9
#
_entry.id   d3ce60e29d07aa65dbc67297c62ac8c9
#
_cell.length_a   1.000
_cell.length_b   1.000
_cell.length_c   1.000
_cell.angle_alpha   90.00
_cell.angle_beta   90.00
_cell.angle_gamma   90.00
#
_symmetry.space_group_name_H-M   'P 1'
#
loop_
_entity.id
_entity.type
_entity.pdbx_description
1 polymer ?
#
loop_
_entity_poly.entity_id
_entity_poly.type
_entity_poly.pdbx_seq_one_letter_code
_entity_poly.pdbx_strand_id
1 'polypeptide(L)'
;GLGDVYKRQPHSKKYAYEAGLRALQDHAAERGIPAKAEETRHVGFYRLQYTEVLQERPDVAAVGGRVLSGKNRGRIAGGRMTADGKVFYEGLPKDFGGYLHRAELSQDAEALDLRCIRIRSADRELFEKIVGVPYTEVVRGSEQQPVFDSSTLPAGADIRLLSLQLSEALRKRGRLLYLPEYPEKWERL
;
A
#
# COMPACT_ATOMS: atom_id res chain seq x y z
N GLY A 1 37.16 -31.24 1.79
CA GLY A 1 37.34 -30.71 0.48
C GLY A 1 36.38 -29.57 0.17
N LEU A 2 36.77 -28.70 -0.70
CA LEU A 2 36.03 -27.54 -1.20
C LEU A 2 34.65 -27.89 -1.82
N GLY A 3 34.41 -29.16 -2.17
CA GLY A 3 33.12 -29.62 -2.71
C GLY A 3 31.96 -29.75 -1.70
N ASP A 4 32.27 -29.90 -0.43
CA ASP A 4 31.23 -30.07 0.61
C ASP A 4 30.64 -28.76 1.09
N VAL A 5 31.37 -27.67 0.96
CA VAL A 5 30.90 -26.32 1.36
C VAL A 5 29.82 -25.82 0.37
N TYR A 6 29.96 -26.15 -0.91
CA TYR A 6 28.98 -25.74 -1.93
C TYR A 6 27.66 -26.54 -1.91
N LYS A 7 27.68 -27.79 -1.44
CA LYS A 7 26.48 -28.64 -1.33
C LYS A 7 25.57 -28.30 -0.14
N ARG A 8 26.10 -27.65 0.89
CA ARG A 8 25.33 -27.26 2.09
C ARG A 8 24.58 -25.92 1.92
N GLN A 9 24.97 -25.07 0.97
CA GLN A 9 24.38 -23.75 0.80
C GLN A 9 22.90 -23.73 0.37
N PRO A 10 22.36 -24.61 -0.51
CA PRO A 10 20.96 -24.57 -0.89
C PRO A 10 19.99 -24.89 0.25
N HIS A 11 20.34 -25.87 1.10
CA HIS A 11 19.50 -26.28 2.23
C HIS A 11 19.48 -25.25 3.38
N SER A 12 20.62 -24.65 3.69
CA SER A 12 20.69 -23.61 4.73
C SER A 12 19.96 -22.34 4.34
N LYS A 13 20.02 -21.95 3.06
CA LYS A 13 19.26 -20.81 2.52
C LYS A 13 17.74 -21.05 2.58
N LYS A 14 17.29 -22.24 2.13
CA LYS A 14 15.87 -22.60 2.18
C LYS A 14 15.34 -22.56 3.62
N TYR A 15 16.07 -23.11 4.58
CA TYR A 15 15.71 -23.08 5.99
C TYR A 15 15.62 -21.65 6.55
N ALA A 16 16.56 -20.78 6.19
CA ALA A 16 16.52 -19.38 6.60
C ALA A 16 15.30 -18.64 6.07
N TYR A 17 14.90 -18.90 4.82
CA TYR A 17 13.70 -18.31 4.22
C TYR A 17 12.41 -18.81 4.89
N GLU A 18 12.30 -20.10 5.12
CA GLU A 18 11.15 -20.69 5.83
C GLU A 18 11.06 -20.18 7.28
N ALA A 19 12.19 -19.93 7.93
CA ALA A 19 12.23 -19.34 9.26
C ALA A 19 11.74 -17.89 9.28
N GLY A 20 12.11 -17.08 8.28
CA GLY A 20 11.65 -15.71 8.13
C GLY A 20 10.14 -15.63 7.90
N LEU A 21 9.61 -16.49 7.03
CA LEU A 21 8.17 -16.57 6.76
C LEU A 21 7.38 -16.96 8.02
N ARG A 22 7.86 -17.97 8.76
CA ARG A 22 7.25 -18.39 10.03
C ARG A 22 7.30 -17.27 11.07
N ALA A 23 8.43 -16.60 11.23
CA ALA A 23 8.56 -15.50 12.18
C ALA A 23 7.56 -14.36 11.90
N LEU A 24 7.33 -14.02 10.63
CA LEU A 24 6.31 -13.03 10.26
C LEU A 24 4.90 -13.52 10.57
N GLN A 25 4.59 -14.80 10.28
CA GLN A 25 3.30 -15.40 10.58
C GLN A 25 3.02 -15.45 12.09
N ASP A 26 4.01 -15.85 12.88
CA ASP A 26 3.92 -15.91 14.34
C ASP A 26 3.71 -14.50 14.93
N HIS A 27 4.43 -13.51 14.42
CA HIS A 27 4.28 -12.13 14.84
C HIS A 27 2.88 -11.57 14.52
N ALA A 28 2.32 -11.90 13.36
CA ALA A 28 0.94 -11.55 13.02
C ALA A 28 -0.06 -12.19 13.98
N ALA A 29 0.12 -13.49 14.28
CA ALA A 29 -0.74 -14.23 15.19
C ALA A 29 -0.67 -13.67 16.63
N GLU A 30 0.51 -13.37 17.14
CA GLU A 30 0.71 -12.75 18.47
C GLU A 30 -0.02 -11.40 18.60
N ARG A 31 -0.12 -10.65 17.51
CA ARG A 31 -0.84 -9.37 17.45
C ARG A 31 -2.32 -9.51 17.11
N GLY A 32 -2.83 -10.73 16.95
CA GLY A 32 -4.20 -10.97 16.56
C GLY A 32 -4.54 -10.50 15.15
N ILE A 33 -3.54 -10.41 14.26
CA ILE A 33 -3.72 -10.03 12.86
C ILE A 33 -3.97 -11.31 12.04
N PRO A 34 -5.18 -11.54 11.50
CA PRO A 34 -5.52 -12.76 10.78
C PRO A 34 -5.00 -12.78 9.33
N ALA A 35 -3.95 -12.03 9.05
CA ALA A 35 -3.32 -11.99 7.74
C ALA A 35 -2.37 -13.17 7.52
N LYS A 36 -2.22 -13.59 6.28
CA LYS A 36 -1.31 -14.65 5.89
C LYS A 36 0.05 -14.07 5.51
N ALA A 37 1.12 -14.61 6.10
CA ALA A 37 2.47 -14.28 5.65
C ALA A 37 2.79 -14.99 4.32
N GLU A 38 3.34 -14.25 3.38
CA GLU A 38 3.79 -14.79 2.09
C GLU A 38 5.14 -14.22 1.68
N GLU A 39 5.86 -14.93 0.83
CA GLU A 39 7.07 -14.45 0.21
C GLU A 39 6.72 -13.51 -0.96
N THR A 40 7.47 -12.42 -1.09
CA THR A 40 7.34 -11.53 -2.24
C THR A 40 8.05 -12.14 -3.45
N ARG A 41 7.99 -11.49 -4.61
CA ARG A 41 8.77 -11.88 -5.80
C ARG A 41 10.30 -11.84 -5.57
N HIS A 42 10.73 -11.22 -4.48
CA HIS A 42 12.14 -11.14 -4.09
C HIS A 42 12.41 -12.08 -2.93
N VAL A 43 13.33 -13.01 -3.14
CA VAL A 43 13.70 -14.02 -2.15
C VAL A 43 14.21 -13.37 -0.86
N GLY A 44 13.65 -13.77 0.28
CA GLY A 44 14.00 -13.24 1.60
C GLY A 44 13.24 -11.98 2.00
N PHE A 45 12.29 -11.53 1.18
CA PHE A 45 11.37 -10.45 1.52
C PHE A 45 9.96 -11.01 1.67
N TYR A 46 9.30 -10.67 2.78
CA TYR A 46 8.00 -11.20 3.16
C TYR A 46 7.00 -10.08 3.34
N ARG A 47 5.72 -10.41 3.19
CA ARG A 47 4.61 -9.49 3.45
C ARG A 47 3.45 -10.20 4.12
N LEU A 48 2.57 -9.43 4.74
CA LEU A 48 1.27 -9.90 5.17
C LEU A 48 0.24 -9.64 4.06
N GLN A 49 -0.44 -10.70 3.63
CA GLN A 49 -1.55 -10.62 2.71
C GLN A 49 -2.85 -10.54 3.51
N TYR A 50 -3.63 -9.48 3.26
CA TYR A 50 -4.91 -9.23 3.89
C TYR A 50 -6.05 -9.63 2.97
N THR A 51 -7.11 -10.22 3.53
CA THR A 51 -8.38 -10.43 2.82
C THR A 51 -9.24 -9.18 2.89
N GLU A 52 -9.35 -8.59 4.08
CA GLU A 52 -10.07 -7.34 4.32
C GLU A 52 -9.29 -6.49 5.33
N VAL A 53 -8.36 -5.71 4.80
CA VAL A 53 -7.34 -5.01 5.60
C VAL A 53 -7.90 -4.13 6.72
N LEU A 54 -9.01 -3.41 6.47
CA LEU A 54 -9.58 -2.53 7.49
C LEU A 54 -10.30 -3.29 8.61
N GLN A 55 -10.72 -4.53 8.36
CA GLN A 55 -11.27 -5.40 9.41
C GLN A 55 -10.16 -6.11 10.19
N GLU A 56 -9.12 -6.55 9.50
CA GLU A 56 -8.00 -7.29 10.06
C GLU A 56 -7.02 -6.39 10.83
N ARG A 57 -7.04 -5.09 10.53
CA ARG A 57 -6.15 -4.06 11.11
C ARG A 57 -6.98 -2.93 11.72
N PRO A 58 -7.56 -3.12 12.91
CA PRO A 58 -8.36 -2.09 13.58
C PRO A 58 -7.56 -0.82 13.93
N ASP A 59 -6.24 -0.90 13.99
CA ASP A 59 -5.31 0.21 14.18
C ASP A 59 -5.14 1.10 12.93
N VAL A 60 -5.61 0.65 11.76
CA VAL A 60 -5.50 1.37 10.49
C VAL A 60 -6.76 2.16 10.20
N ALA A 61 -6.62 3.47 9.99
CA ALA A 61 -7.72 4.36 9.60
C ALA A 61 -8.01 4.32 8.10
N ALA A 62 -6.97 4.22 7.29
CA ALA A 62 -7.10 4.13 5.85
C ALA A 62 -5.98 3.27 5.23
N VAL A 63 -6.29 2.67 4.10
CA VAL A 63 -5.34 1.97 3.26
C VAL A 63 -5.29 2.64 1.89
N GLY A 64 -4.10 2.72 1.32
CA GLY A 64 -3.90 3.24 -0.02
C GLY A 64 -2.86 2.48 -0.78
N GLY A 65 -2.90 2.62 -2.08
CA GLY A 65 -1.98 1.96 -2.98
C GLY A 65 -1.33 2.93 -3.94
N ARG A 66 -0.76 2.38 -4.98
CA ARG A 66 -0.04 3.10 -6.00
C ARG A 66 -0.98 3.66 -7.05
N VAL A 67 -0.70 4.88 -7.49
CA VAL A 67 -1.35 5.49 -8.65
C VAL A 67 -0.35 5.54 -9.79
N LEU A 68 -0.72 5.00 -10.94
CA LEU A 68 0.12 4.96 -12.13
C LEU A 68 -0.41 5.88 -13.22
N SER A 69 0.49 6.52 -13.96
CA SER A 69 0.17 7.33 -15.12
C SER A 69 -0.12 6.47 -16.34
N GLY A 70 -1.28 6.65 -16.96
CA GLY A 70 -1.62 5.99 -18.23
C GLY A 70 -0.82 6.51 -19.42
N LYS A 71 -0.41 7.79 -19.42
CA LYS A 71 0.37 8.40 -20.50
C LYS A 71 1.84 8.01 -20.47
N ASN A 72 2.43 7.89 -19.30
CA ASN A 72 3.86 7.65 -19.09
C ASN A 72 4.19 6.17 -18.86
N ARG A 73 3.56 5.27 -19.59
CA ARG A 73 3.85 3.82 -19.58
C ARG A 73 3.88 3.21 -18.17
N GLY A 74 2.93 3.59 -17.31
CA GLY A 74 2.84 3.05 -15.97
C GLY A 74 3.90 3.58 -15.01
N ARG A 75 4.34 4.82 -15.16
CA ARG A 75 5.17 5.48 -14.16
C ARG A 75 4.36 5.87 -12.94
N ILE A 76 5.01 5.90 -11.80
CA ILE A 76 4.38 6.27 -10.53
C ILE A 76 3.95 7.75 -10.60
N ALA A 77 2.67 8.01 -10.40
CA ALA A 77 2.05 9.33 -10.42
C ALA A 77 1.44 9.73 -9.07
N GLY A 78 1.39 8.82 -8.11
CA GLY A 78 0.84 9.04 -6.78
C GLY A 78 0.92 7.79 -5.92
N GLY A 79 0.40 7.89 -4.72
CA GLY A 79 0.36 6.80 -3.76
C GLY A 79 0.79 7.25 -2.37
N ARG A 80 1.94 6.78 -1.91
CA ARG A 80 2.53 7.21 -0.64
C ARG A 80 3.16 8.59 -0.79
N MET A 81 2.86 9.47 0.15
CA MET A 81 3.41 10.83 0.18
C MET A 81 4.01 11.16 1.55
N THR A 82 4.94 12.11 1.55
CA THR A 82 5.40 12.80 2.75
C THR A 82 4.33 13.77 3.25
N ALA A 83 4.46 14.26 4.48
CA ALA A 83 3.53 15.21 5.07
C ALA A 83 3.46 16.56 4.32
N ASP A 84 4.50 16.92 3.57
CA ASP A 84 4.55 18.11 2.71
C ASP A 84 4.07 17.84 1.26
N GLY A 85 3.59 16.62 0.97
CA GLY A 85 2.96 16.26 -0.29
C GLY A 85 3.89 15.80 -1.40
N LYS A 86 5.15 15.47 -1.09
CA LYS A 86 6.06 14.86 -2.05
C LYS A 86 5.70 13.38 -2.24
N VAL A 87 5.44 12.99 -3.46
CA VAL A 87 5.16 11.59 -3.81
C VAL A 87 6.45 10.78 -3.82
N PHE A 88 6.46 9.65 -3.12
CA PHE A 88 7.60 8.74 -3.16
C PHE A 88 7.72 8.10 -4.54
N TYR A 89 8.94 8.15 -5.10
CA TYR A 89 9.29 7.54 -6.40
C TYR A 89 8.51 8.08 -7.60
N GLU A 90 7.96 9.31 -7.52
CA GLU A 90 7.23 9.96 -8.61
C GLU A 90 8.06 9.96 -9.91
N GLY A 91 7.41 9.62 -11.01
CA GLY A 91 8.01 9.56 -12.33
C GLY A 91 8.86 8.31 -12.62
N LEU A 92 9.12 7.46 -11.63
CA LEU A 92 9.86 6.21 -11.82
C LEU A 92 8.94 5.09 -12.35
N PRO A 93 9.51 4.09 -13.04
CA PRO A 93 8.73 2.94 -13.50
C PRO A 93 8.03 2.22 -12.35
N LYS A 94 6.86 1.63 -12.61
CA LYS A 94 6.12 0.86 -11.62
C LYS A 94 6.92 -0.28 -10.99
N ASP A 95 7.85 -0.85 -11.73
CA ASP A 95 8.70 -1.96 -11.31
C ASP A 95 9.96 -1.50 -10.57
N PHE A 96 10.09 -0.20 -10.31
CA PHE A 96 11.21 0.33 -9.55
C PHE A 96 11.14 -0.15 -8.10
N GLY A 97 12.08 -1.01 -7.71
CA GLY A 97 12.11 -1.61 -6.37
C GLY A 97 12.65 -0.70 -5.27
N GLY A 98 13.42 0.34 -5.64
CA GLY A 98 14.13 1.18 -4.68
C GLY A 98 15.31 0.44 -4.01
N TYR A 99 15.96 1.13 -3.06
CA TYR A 99 17.02 0.53 -2.27
C TYR A 99 16.44 -0.60 -1.38
N LEU A 100 17.02 -1.80 -1.46
CA LEU A 100 16.55 -3.00 -0.73
C LEU A 100 15.05 -3.28 -0.94
N HIS A 101 14.53 -3.06 -2.14
CA HIS A 101 13.13 -3.29 -2.51
C HIS A 101 12.09 -2.51 -1.67
N ARG A 102 12.51 -1.44 -1.01
CA ARG A 102 11.63 -0.65 -0.13
C ARG A 102 10.40 -0.06 -0.82
N ALA A 103 10.51 0.22 -2.12
CA ALA A 103 9.38 0.72 -2.89
C ALA A 103 8.23 -0.31 -3.06
N GLU A 104 8.51 -1.58 -2.81
CA GLU A 104 7.59 -2.71 -2.96
C GLU A 104 7.08 -3.26 -1.62
N LEU A 105 7.49 -2.66 -0.50
CA LEU A 105 7.08 -3.11 0.83
C LEU A 105 5.86 -2.32 1.33
N SER A 106 5.01 -3.02 2.07
CA SER A 106 3.95 -2.39 2.85
C SER A 106 4.56 -1.52 3.95
N GLN A 107 4.07 -0.30 4.10
CA GLN A 107 4.64 0.68 5.02
C GLN A 107 3.57 1.59 5.60
N ASP A 108 3.80 2.10 6.79
CA ASP A 108 3.06 3.25 7.29
C ASP A 108 3.34 4.47 6.39
N ALA A 109 2.35 5.30 6.20
CA ALA A 109 2.44 6.51 5.40
C ALA A 109 2.10 7.75 6.22
N GLU A 110 2.74 8.87 5.91
CA GLU A 110 2.36 10.17 6.44
C GLU A 110 1.13 10.72 5.71
N ALA A 111 1.06 10.48 4.41
CA ALA A 111 -0.09 10.78 3.59
C ALA A 111 -0.27 9.76 2.47
N LEU A 112 -1.52 9.58 2.04
CA LEU A 112 -1.94 8.72 0.96
C LEU A 112 -2.66 9.52 -0.12
N ASP A 113 -2.44 9.16 -1.37
CA ASP A 113 -3.13 9.74 -2.52
C ASP A 113 -4.61 9.33 -2.50
N LEU A 114 -5.50 10.30 -2.45
CA LEU A 114 -6.94 10.05 -2.36
C LEU A 114 -7.50 9.30 -3.57
N ARG A 115 -6.81 9.30 -4.71
CA ARG A 115 -7.23 8.58 -5.91
C ARG A 115 -7.14 7.06 -5.79
N CYS A 116 -6.36 6.56 -4.83
CA CYS A 116 -6.25 5.14 -4.53
C CYS A 116 -6.30 4.92 -3.02
N ILE A 117 -7.38 5.37 -2.38
CA ILE A 117 -7.58 5.25 -0.94
C ILE A 117 -8.88 4.51 -0.64
N ARG A 118 -8.86 3.76 0.46
CA ARG A 118 -10.04 3.21 1.10
C ARG A 118 -10.06 3.61 2.56
N ILE A 119 -11.22 4.05 3.04
CA ILE A 119 -11.44 4.50 4.41
C ILE A 119 -12.50 3.64 5.10
N ARG A 120 -12.60 3.77 6.42
CA ARG A 120 -13.67 3.14 7.20
C ARG A 120 -15.02 3.80 6.93
N SER A 121 -16.09 3.02 7.03
CA SER A 121 -17.44 3.55 6.90
C SER A 121 -17.75 4.66 7.90
N ALA A 122 -17.17 4.58 9.10
CA ALA A 122 -17.31 5.62 10.13
C ALA A 122 -16.66 6.97 9.76
N ASP A 123 -15.77 6.99 8.76
CA ASP A 123 -15.03 8.18 8.35
C ASP A 123 -15.60 8.85 7.09
N ARG A 124 -16.71 8.35 6.55
CA ARG A 124 -17.33 8.89 5.33
C ARG A 124 -17.77 10.34 5.46
N GLU A 125 -18.35 10.71 6.59
CA GLU A 125 -18.76 12.11 6.85
C GLU A 125 -17.54 13.04 6.94
N LEU A 126 -16.46 12.58 7.58
CA LEU A 126 -15.20 13.31 7.62
C LEU A 126 -14.63 13.51 6.23
N PHE A 127 -14.65 12.47 5.42
CA PHE A 127 -14.21 12.50 4.02
C PHE A 127 -14.98 13.56 3.23
N GLU A 128 -16.32 13.51 3.26
CA GLU A 128 -17.19 14.44 2.54
C GLU A 128 -16.95 15.90 2.97
N LYS A 129 -16.77 16.12 4.25
CA LYS A 129 -16.45 17.45 4.78
C LYS A 129 -15.14 18.02 4.24
N ILE A 130 -14.11 17.19 4.06
CA ILE A 130 -12.79 17.62 3.61
C ILE A 130 -12.69 17.66 2.08
N VAL A 131 -13.17 16.62 1.41
CA VAL A 131 -13.01 16.44 -0.03
C VAL A 131 -14.11 17.17 -0.83
N GLY A 132 -15.27 17.39 -0.21
CA GLY A 132 -16.39 18.12 -0.82
C GLY A 132 -17.29 17.27 -1.71
N VAL A 133 -17.08 15.96 -1.76
CA VAL A 133 -17.95 15.00 -2.46
C VAL A 133 -18.20 13.78 -1.58
N PRO A 134 -19.34 13.09 -1.71
CA PRO A 134 -19.60 11.86 -0.98
C PRO A 134 -18.55 10.79 -1.26
N TYR A 135 -18.22 10.00 -0.24
CA TYR A 135 -17.34 8.85 -0.42
C TYR A 135 -18.10 7.72 -1.12
N THR A 136 -17.74 7.45 -2.34
CA THR A 136 -18.21 6.31 -3.13
C THR A 136 -17.05 5.43 -3.53
N GLU A 137 -17.30 4.13 -3.68
CA GLU A 137 -16.26 3.17 -4.04
C GLU A 137 -16.43 2.65 -5.46
N VAL A 138 -15.31 2.38 -6.09
CA VAL A 138 -15.20 1.67 -7.34
C VAL A 138 -14.20 0.54 -7.18
N VAL A 139 -14.51 -0.62 -7.74
CA VAL A 139 -13.61 -1.78 -7.74
C VAL A 139 -12.57 -1.58 -8.84
N ARG A 140 -11.30 -1.70 -8.47
CA ARG A 140 -10.17 -1.51 -9.38
C ARG A 140 -9.08 -2.55 -9.14
N GLY A 141 -8.18 -2.63 -10.13
CA GLY A 141 -7.01 -3.50 -10.10
C GLY A 141 -7.32 -4.97 -10.40
N SER A 142 -6.27 -5.76 -10.53
CA SER A 142 -6.36 -7.21 -10.79
C SER A 142 -7.00 -7.96 -9.62
N GLU A 143 -6.81 -7.49 -8.41
CA GLU A 143 -7.37 -8.07 -7.19
C GLU A 143 -8.77 -7.58 -6.85
N GLN A 144 -9.33 -6.73 -7.70
CA GLN A 144 -10.70 -6.19 -7.58
C GLN A 144 -10.99 -5.58 -6.20
N GLN A 145 -10.08 -4.77 -5.71
CA GLN A 145 -10.23 -4.11 -4.41
C GLN A 145 -11.05 -2.80 -4.53
N PRO A 146 -11.94 -2.50 -3.57
CA PRO A 146 -12.67 -1.24 -3.56
C PRO A 146 -11.75 -0.08 -3.13
N VAL A 147 -11.83 1.02 -3.87
CA VAL A 147 -11.18 2.30 -3.57
C VAL A 147 -12.13 3.45 -3.86
N PHE A 148 -11.82 4.62 -3.33
CA PHE A 148 -12.58 5.84 -3.64
C PHE A 148 -12.70 6.06 -5.14
N ASP A 149 -13.91 6.34 -5.60
CA ASP A 149 -14.16 6.70 -6.99
C ASP A 149 -13.79 8.17 -7.25
N SER A 150 -12.55 8.43 -7.58
CA SER A 150 -12.04 9.77 -7.85
C SER A 150 -12.60 10.40 -9.13
N SER A 151 -13.37 9.68 -9.94
CA SER A 151 -14.09 10.27 -11.09
C SER A 151 -15.20 11.23 -10.66
N THR A 152 -15.64 11.15 -9.41
CA THR A 152 -16.63 12.04 -8.80
C THR A 152 -16.08 13.41 -8.44
N LEU A 153 -14.75 13.57 -8.40
CA LEU A 153 -14.13 14.84 -8.10
C LEU A 153 -14.37 15.86 -9.21
N PRO A 154 -14.60 17.14 -8.85
CA PRO A 154 -14.75 18.19 -9.85
C PRO A 154 -13.46 18.38 -10.65
N ALA A 155 -13.61 18.80 -11.92
CA ALA A 155 -12.49 19.17 -12.75
C ALA A 155 -11.67 20.29 -12.07
N GLY A 156 -10.35 20.12 -12.05
CA GLY A 156 -9.44 21.09 -11.40
C GLY A 156 -9.31 20.94 -9.88
N ALA A 157 -9.88 19.91 -9.28
CA ALA A 157 -9.64 19.62 -7.87
C ALA A 157 -8.13 19.46 -7.59
N ASP A 158 -7.64 20.10 -6.54
CA ASP A 158 -6.25 19.94 -6.10
C ASP A 158 -6.12 18.63 -5.32
N ILE A 159 -5.80 17.57 -6.07
CA ILE A 159 -5.67 16.21 -5.53
C ILE A 159 -4.64 16.15 -4.41
N ARG A 160 -3.50 16.84 -4.57
CA ARG A 160 -2.42 16.82 -3.58
C ARG A 160 -2.87 17.48 -2.27
N LEU A 161 -3.45 18.66 -2.35
CA LEU A 161 -3.95 19.38 -1.17
C LEU A 161 -5.04 18.57 -0.45
N LEU A 162 -6.01 18.06 -1.18
CA LEU A 162 -7.09 17.24 -0.60
C LEU A 162 -6.56 15.95 0.04
N SER A 163 -5.59 15.30 -0.61
CA SER A 163 -4.94 14.11 -0.06
C SER A 163 -4.23 14.40 1.26
N LEU A 164 -3.53 15.53 1.37
CA LEU A 164 -2.84 15.93 2.59
C LEU A 164 -3.82 16.26 3.71
N GLN A 165 -4.86 17.05 3.43
CA GLN A 165 -5.87 17.43 4.41
C GLN A 165 -6.62 16.20 4.95
N LEU A 166 -7.01 15.29 4.05
CA LEU A 166 -7.66 14.04 4.43
C LEU A 166 -6.74 13.15 5.26
N SER A 167 -5.50 12.99 4.83
CA SER A 167 -4.52 12.16 5.52
C SER A 167 -4.23 12.68 6.93
N GLU A 168 -4.06 13.99 7.10
CA GLU A 168 -3.88 14.62 8.41
C GLU A 168 -5.04 14.31 9.36
N ALA A 169 -6.28 14.43 8.87
CA ALA A 169 -7.47 14.15 9.66
C ALA A 169 -7.59 12.67 10.01
N LEU A 170 -7.32 11.77 9.08
CA LEU A 170 -7.40 10.32 9.29
C LEU A 170 -6.30 9.82 10.24
N ARG A 171 -5.10 10.40 10.21
CA ARG A 171 -4.02 10.06 11.14
C ARG A 171 -4.36 10.29 12.62
N LYS A 172 -5.28 11.18 12.91
CA LYS A 172 -5.82 11.39 14.27
C LYS A 172 -6.69 10.22 14.73
N ARG A 173 -7.13 9.36 13.82
CA ARG A 173 -8.01 8.21 14.07
C ARG A 173 -7.28 6.85 14.01
N GLY A 174 -6.14 6.79 13.34
CA GLY A 174 -5.35 5.59 13.21
C GLY A 174 -4.21 5.74 12.20
N ARG A 175 -3.54 4.63 11.94
CA ARG A 175 -2.43 4.59 10.98
C ARG A 175 -2.95 4.69 9.55
N LEU A 176 -2.14 5.24 8.67
CA LEU A 176 -2.31 5.14 7.22
C LEU A 176 -1.39 4.05 6.71
N LEU A 177 -1.94 3.01 6.09
CA LEU A 177 -1.19 1.88 5.59
C LEU A 177 -1.07 1.98 4.06
N TYR A 178 0.17 2.03 3.57
CA TYR A 178 0.46 1.93 2.16
C TYR A 178 0.75 0.49 1.76
N LEU A 179 -0.01 -0.04 0.83
CA LEU A 179 0.16 -1.35 0.22
C LEU A 179 0.49 -1.15 -1.26
N PRO A 180 1.73 -1.36 -1.72
CA PRO A 180 2.13 -1.10 -3.11
C PRO A 180 1.33 -1.89 -4.14
N GLU A 181 0.81 -3.03 -3.74
CA GLU A 181 0.01 -3.92 -4.57
C GLU A 181 -1.51 -3.72 -4.42
N TYR A 182 -1.91 -2.82 -3.50
CA TYR A 182 -3.30 -2.38 -3.43
C TYR A 182 -3.64 -1.68 -4.74
N PRO A 183 -4.88 -1.72 -5.21
CA PRO A 183 -5.19 -1.62 -6.64
C PRO A 183 -4.51 -0.45 -7.31
N GLU A 184 -3.70 -0.80 -8.29
CA GLU A 184 -3.06 0.18 -9.16
C GLU A 184 -4.14 0.91 -9.95
N LYS A 185 -4.20 2.21 -9.79
CA LYS A 185 -5.05 3.06 -10.60
C LYS A 185 -4.27 3.64 -11.76
N TRP A 186 -4.77 3.44 -12.97
CA TRP A 186 -4.26 4.10 -14.15
C TRP A 186 -4.96 5.46 -14.29
N GLU A 187 -4.20 6.53 -14.15
CA GLU A 187 -4.65 7.88 -14.46
C GLU A 187 -4.30 8.19 -15.91
N ARG A 188 -5.29 8.68 -16.66
CA ARG A 188 -5.04 9.39 -17.92
C ARG A 188 -4.79 10.85 -17.55
N LEU A 189 -3.56 11.18 -17.40
CA LEU A 189 -3.13 12.56 -17.21
C LEU A 189 -3.13 13.32 -18.53
#